data_678a0788d4f1f726915db2e20864ee00
#
_entry.id   678a0788d4f1f726915db2e20864ee00
#
_cell.length_a   1.000
_cell.length_b   1.000
_cell.length_c   1.000
_cell.angle_alpha   90.00
_cell.angle_beta   90.00
_cell.angle_gamma   90.00
#
_symmetry.space_group_name_H-M   'P 1'
#
loop_
_entity.id
_entity.type
_entity.pdbx_description
1 polymer ?
#
loop_
_entity_poly.entity_id
_entity_poly.type
_entity_poly.pdbx_seq_one_letter_code
_entity_poly.pdbx_strand_id
1 'polypeptide(L)'
;MLLQLAERAPRAKLAPAPGDPQRAAFLRWLAFLVAAIYPTFTYGDAPARWVGDDAGPRLRASTDAHREKLLRFLDTKVAGEPWFVGKRFSALDFYLPVLRIWRPGPKWRQENTPKLNAIAERCEQLPAVARAFARNRA
;
A
#
# COMPACT_ATOMS: atom_id res chain seq x y z
N MET A 1 13.56 -5.73 -4.22
CA MET A 1 12.98 -7.09 -4.12
C MET A 1 11.74 -7.28 -5.00
N LEU A 2 10.66 -6.48 -4.91
CA LEU A 2 9.44 -6.66 -5.73
C LEU A 2 9.69 -6.61 -7.24
N LEU A 3 10.45 -5.62 -7.74
CA LEU A 3 10.81 -5.52 -9.17
C LEU A 3 11.60 -6.75 -9.63
N GLN A 4 12.58 -7.19 -8.84
CA GLN A 4 13.36 -8.38 -9.14
C GLN A 4 12.50 -9.65 -9.21
N LEU A 5 11.49 -9.79 -8.32
CA LEU A 5 10.55 -10.91 -8.39
C LEU A 5 9.69 -10.86 -9.66
N ALA A 6 9.22 -9.65 -10.02
CA ALA A 6 8.44 -9.45 -11.24
C ALA A 6 9.26 -9.77 -12.52
N GLU A 7 10.55 -9.43 -12.53
CA GLU A 7 11.48 -9.72 -13.62
C GLU A 7 11.80 -11.21 -13.73
N ARG A 8 11.89 -11.93 -12.60
CA ARG A 8 12.07 -13.40 -12.60
C ARG A 8 10.83 -14.16 -13.04
N ALA A 9 9.65 -13.58 -12.93
CA ALA A 9 8.38 -14.17 -13.32
C ALA A 9 7.62 -13.30 -14.34
N PRO A 10 8.17 -13.07 -15.55
CA PRO A 10 7.60 -12.12 -16.52
C PRO A 10 6.21 -12.55 -17.00
N ARG A 11 5.92 -13.85 -17.00
CA ARG A 11 4.59 -14.38 -17.35
C ARG A 11 3.50 -13.98 -16.35
N ALA A 12 3.86 -13.67 -15.11
CA ALA A 12 2.92 -13.20 -14.10
C ALA A 12 2.47 -11.75 -14.31
N LYS A 13 3.16 -11.00 -15.17
CA LYS A 13 2.83 -9.60 -15.55
C LYS A 13 2.61 -8.67 -14.35
N LEU A 14 3.36 -8.88 -13.27
CA LEU A 14 3.22 -8.12 -12.01
C LEU A 14 3.79 -6.70 -12.08
N ALA A 15 4.60 -6.39 -13.07
CA ALA A 15 5.09 -5.04 -13.34
C ALA A 15 5.00 -4.75 -14.84
N PRO A 16 4.70 -3.52 -15.25
CA PRO A 16 4.77 -3.10 -16.64
C PRO A 16 6.21 -3.25 -17.17
N ALA A 17 6.36 -3.79 -18.38
CA ALA A 17 7.67 -3.99 -19.02
C ALA A 17 8.34 -2.65 -19.33
N PRO A 18 9.69 -2.62 -19.57
CA PRO A 18 10.35 -1.47 -20.18
C PRO A 18 9.63 -1.05 -21.47
N GLY A 19 9.38 0.26 -21.63
CA GLY A 19 8.62 0.80 -22.77
C GLY A 19 7.09 0.79 -22.62
N ASP A 20 6.54 0.13 -21.61
CA ASP A 20 5.10 0.17 -21.33
C ASP A 20 4.69 1.58 -20.84
N PRO A 21 3.66 2.21 -21.42
CA PRO A 21 3.20 3.54 -21.00
C PRO A 21 2.85 3.65 -19.50
N GLN A 22 2.46 2.56 -18.86
CA GLN A 22 2.11 2.54 -17.43
C GLN A 22 3.34 2.38 -16.52
N ARG A 23 4.52 2.09 -17.06
CA ARG A 23 5.71 1.81 -16.24
C ARG A 23 6.12 3.01 -15.37
N ALA A 24 6.11 4.21 -15.90
CA ALA A 24 6.45 5.41 -15.14
C ALA A 24 5.52 5.64 -13.96
N ALA A 25 4.21 5.47 -14.18
CA ALA A 25 3.21 5.56 -13.11
C ALA A 25 3.40 4.45 -12.06
N PHE A 26 3.62 3.22 -12.50
CA PHE A 26 3.89 2.08 -11.60
C PHE A 26 5.10 2.34 -10.70
N LEU A 27 6.24 2.75 -11.26
CA LEU A 27 7.46 3.04 -10.49
C LEU A 27 7.28 4.21 -9.53
N ARG A 28 6.61 5.28 -9.96
CA ARG A 28 6.28 6.43 -9.11
C ARG A 28 5.50 6.00 -7.88
N TRP A 29 4.45 5.23 -8.06
CA TRP A 29 3.60 4.80 -6.95
C TRP A 29 4.25 3.75 -6.07
N LEU A 30 5.09 2.87 -6.63
CA LEU A 30 5.92 1.98 -5.84
C LEU A 30 6.86 2.78 -4.92
N ALA A 31 7.55 3.78 -5.47
CA ALA A 31 8.41 4.66 -4.68
C ALA A 31 7.61 5.43 -3.61
N PHE A 32 6.41 5.93 -3.95
CA PHE A 32 5.56 6.64 -3.01
C PHE A 32 5.10 5.75 -1.84
N LEU A 33 4.68 4.52 -2.12
CA LEU A 33 4.31 3.57 -1.08
C LEU A 33 5.49 3.29 -0.15
N VAL A 34 6.67 3.02 -0.71
CA VAL A 34 7.85 2.59 0.07
C VAL A 34 8.53 3.77 0.78
N ALA A 35 8.64 4.93 0.14
CA ALA A 35 9.41 6.06 0.66
C ALA A 35 8.56 7.11 1.41
N ALA A 36 7.25 7.17 1.17
CA ALA A 36 6.39 8.12 1.86
C ALA A 36 5.45 7.45 2.88
N ILE A 37 4.74 6.38 2.49
CA ILE A 37 3.74 5.76 3.37
C ILE A 37 4.38 4.84 4.42
N TYR A 38 5.25 3.90 4.02
CA TYR A 38 5.86 2.96 4.96
C TYR A 38 6.65 3.61 6.11
N PRO A 39 7.43 4.69 5.91
CA PRO A 39 8.12 5.36 7.02
C PRO A 39 7.20 5.86 8.12
N THR A 40 5.95 6.20 7.80
CA THR A 40 4.98 6.62 8.82
C THR A 40 4.65 5.51 9.81
N PHE A 41 4.70 4.25 9.38
CA PHE A 41 4.60 3.09 10.27
C PHE A 41 5.91 2.87 11.02
N THR A 42 7.05 2.89 10.32
CA THR A 42 8.37 2.68 10.92
C THR A 42 8.61 3.60 12.12
N TYR A 43 8.31 4.89 11.97
CA TYR A 43 8.48 5.86 13.05
C TYR A 43 7.33 5.85 14.06
N GLY A 44 6.12 5.56 13.59
CA GLY A 44 4.91 5.59 14.44
C GLY A 44 4.68 4.32 15.25
N ASP A 45 5.22 3.15 14.87
CA ASP A 45 4.94 1.88 15.58
C ASP A 45 5.76 1.72 16.85
N ALA A 46 7.00 2.18 16.84
CA ALA A 46 7.88 2.18 18.00
C ALA A 46 8.54 3.56 18.20
N PRO A 47 7.75 4.62 18.45
CA PRO A 47 8.23 5.99 18.40
C PRO A 47 9.28 6.29 19.48
N ALA A 48 9.21 5.64 20.65
CA ALA A 48 10.18 5.80 21.72
C ALA A 48 11.61 5.46 21.31
N ARG A 49 11.80 4.55 20.34
CA ARG A 49 13.13 4.25 19.78
C ARG A 49 13.78 5.44 19.09
N TRP A 50 13.00 6.43 18.66
CA TRP A 50 13.48 7.56 17.87
C TRP A 50 13.61 8.84 18.69
N VAL A 51 12.71 9.04 19.67
CA VAL A 51 12.60 10.32 20.39
C VAL A 51 12.47 10.17 21.92
N GLY A 52 12.64 8.94 22.45
CA GLY A 52 12.41 8.65 23.88
C GLY A 52 10.92 8.54 24.23
N ASP A 53 10.64 8.12 25.47
CA ASP A 53 9.29 7.83 25.93
C ASP A 53 8.41 9.08 26.01
N ASP A 54 8.95 10.19 26.48
CA ASP A 54 8.21 11.45 26.68
C ASP A 54 7.65 12.03 25.37
N ALA A 55 8.44 11.99 24.30
CA ALA A 55 8.04 12.52 22.99
C ALA A 55 7.37 11.46 22.08
N GLY A 56 7.42 10.19 22.45
CA GLY A 56 6.88 9.07 21.68
C GLY A 56 5.41 9.22 21.28
N PRO A 57 4.50 9.53 22.21
CA PRO A 57 3.08 9.72 21.89
C PRO A 57 2.84 10.84 20.85
N ARG A 58 3.57 11.93 20.95
CA ARG A 58 3.49 13.06 20.01
C ARG A 58 3.98 12.68 18.61
N LEU A 59 5.09 11.93 18.52
CA LEU A 59 5.59 11.43 17.25
C LEU A 59 4.58 10.47 16.60
N ARG A 60 3.99 9.55 17.37
CA ARG A 60 2.94 8.64 16.88
C ARG A 60 1.75 9.41 16.30
N ALA A 61 1.21 10.36 17.06
CA ALA A 61 0.07 11.16 16.59
C ALA A 61 0.40 11.93 15.30
N SER A 62 1.59 12.51 15.22
CA SER A 62 2.05 13.25 14.05
C SER A 62 2.20 12.35 12.81
N THR A 63 2.81 11.17 12.97
CA THR A 63 2.99 10.21 11.87
C THR A 63 1.67 9.61 11.42
N ASP A 64 0.73 9.35 12.33
CA ASP A 64 -0.61 8.86 12.00
C ASP A 64 -1.38 9.92 11.19
N ALA A 65 -1.40 11.17 11.63
CA ALA A 65 -2.04 12.27 10.90
C ALA A 65 -1.40 12.50 9.51
N HIS A 66 -0.08 12.40 9.42
CA HIS A 66 0.63 12.51 8.13
C HIS A 66 0.27 11.36 7.20
N ARG A 67 0.25 10.11 7.69
CA ARG A 67 -0.16 8.93 6.92
C ARG A 67 -1.56 9.08 6.35
N GLU A 68 -2.51 9.55 7.14
CA GLU A 68 -3.87 9.78 6.67
C GLU A 68 -3.93 10.78 5.51
N LYS A 69 -3.17 11.87 5.58
CA LYS A 69 -3.05 12.83 4.46
C LYS A 69 -2.48 12.18 3.21
N LEU A 70 -1.41 11.39 3.34
CA LEU A 70 -0.79 10.68 2.22
C LEU A 70 -1.75 9.67 1.59
N LEU A 71 -2.54 8.97 2.39
CA LEU A 71 -3.50 7.99 1.90
C LEU A 71 -4.67 8.64 1.17
N ARG A 72 -5.23 9.74 1.71
CA ARG A 72 -6.26 10.52 1.00
C ARG A 72 -5.72 11.07 -0.32
N PHE A 73 -4.50 11.62 -0.31
CA PHE A 73 -3.85 12.07 -1.53
C PHE A 73 -3.72 10.91 -2.55
N LEU A 74 -3.24 9.75 -2.13
CA LEU A 74 -3.09 8.60 -3.00
C LEU A 74 -4.44 8.16 -3.60
N ASP A 75 -5.51 8.14 -2.80
CA ASP A 75 -6.86 7.79 -3.25
C ASP A 75 -7.36 8.70 -4.37
N THR A 76 -7.00 10.00 -4.34
CA THR A 76 -7.35 10.93 -5.42
C THR A 76 -6.59 10.68 -6.72
N LYS A 77 -5.44 10.00 -6.66
CA LYS A 77 -4.51 9.84 -7.79
C LYS A 77 -4.52 8.47 -8.44
N VAL A 78 -4.98 7.44 -7.73
CA VAL A 78 -5.09 6.10 -8.31
C VAL A 78 -6.22 6.04 -9.34
N ALA A 79 -6.05 5.21 -10.36
CA ALA A 79 -7.10 4.97 -11.34
C ALA A 79 -8.35 4.34 -10.69
N GLY A 80 -8.15 3.33 -9.85
CA GLY A 80 -9.18 2.72 -9.02
C GLY A 80 -10.07 1.70 -9.72
N GLU A 81 -10.04 1.62 -11.05
CA GLU A 81 -10.94 0.74 -11.81
C GLU A 81 -10.21 -0.03 -12.91
N PRO A 82 -10.11 -1.35 -12.74
CA PRO A 82 -10.37 -2.10 -11.50
C PRO A 82 -9.18 -2.07 -10.53
N TRP A 83 -7.97 -1.65 -10.99
CA TRP A 83 -6.71 -1.78 -10.28
C TRP A 83 -5.98 -0.45 -10.08
N PHE A 84 -4.91 -0.49 -9.32
CA PHE A 84 -4.13 0.67 -8.90
C PHE A 84 -3.69 1.57 -10.08
N VAL A 85 -3.11 0.99 -11.12
CA VAL A 85 -2.68 1.72 -12.33
C VAL A 85 -3.62 1.57 -13.52
N GLY A 86 -4.87 1.17 -13.32
CA GLY A 86 -5.90 1.07 -14.36
C GLY A 86 -6.39 -0.35 -14.60
N LYS A 87 -6.45 -0.76 -15.88
CA LYS A 87 -7.13 -2.01 -16.27
C LYS A 87 -6.33 -3.30 -15.96
N ARG A 88 -5.05 -3.20 -15.66
CA ARG A 88 -4.19 -4.37 -15.42
C ARG A 88 -3.79 -4.46 -13.95
N PHE A 89 -3.97 -5.66 -13.39
CA PHE A 89 -3.43 -6.02 -12.08
C PHE A 89 -1.91 -5.91 -12.07
N SER A 90 -1.36 -5.43 -10.98
CA SER A 90 0.09 -5.27 -10.79
C SER A 90 0.50 -5.59 -9.36
N ALA A 91 1.80 -5.65 -9.13
CA ALA A 91 2.32 -5.87 -7.78
C ALA A 91 1.98 -4.74 -6.79
N LEU A 92 1.59 -3.54 -7.25
CA LEU A 92 1.12 -2.46 -6.38
C LEU A 92 -0.19 -2.83 -5.68
N ASP A 93 -1.04 -3.60 -6.33
CA ASP A 93 -2.33 -3.99 -5.79
C ASP A 93 -2.18 -4.87 -4.54
N PHE A 94 -1.09 -5.66 -4.44
CA PHE A 94 -0.80 -6.47 -3.26
C PHE A 94 -0.47 -5.66 -1.99
N TYR A 95 -0.04 -4.40 -2.10
CA TYR A 95 0.21 -3.56 -0.93
C TYR A 95 -1.09 -3.17 -0.21
N LEU A 96 -2.19 -3.03 -0.95
CA LEU A 96 -3.41 -2.44 -0.42
C LEU A 96 -4.12 -3.33 0.61
N PRO A 97 -4.27 -4.66 0.44
CA PRO A 97 -4.80 -5.54 1.48
C PRO A 97 -4.02 -5.46 2.80
N VAL A 98 -2.69 -5.40 2.73
CA VAL A 98 -1.84 -5.26 3.92
C VAL A 98 -2.05 -3.89 4.58
N LEU A 99 -1.99 -2.82 3.80
CA LEU A 99 -2.20 -1.46 4.30
C LEU A 99 -3.62 -1.26 4.84
N ARG A 100 -4.62 -2.01 4.36
CA ARG A 100 -6.01 -1.93 4.79
C ARG A 100 -6.19 -2.38 6.24
N ILE A 101 -5.51 -3.45 6.66
CA ILE A 101 -5.59 -3.98 8.02
C ILE A 101 -4.72 -3.21 9.03
N TRP A 102 -3.73 -2.45 8.55
CA TRP A 102 -2.91 -1.60 9.40
C TRP A 102 -3.62 -0.29 9.73
N ARG A 103 -3.14 0.40 10.78
CA ARG A 103 -3.68 1.71 11.15
C ARG A 103 -3.81 2.65 9.95
N PRO A 104 -4.90 3.40 9.86
CA PRO A 104 -5.98 3.57 10.83
C PRO A 104 -7.06 2.49 10.81
N GLY A 105 -6.93 1.47 9.96
CA GLY A 105 -7.80 0.31 9.92
C GLY A 105 -8.92 0.36 8.87
N PRO A 106 -9.65 -0.77 8.69
CA PRO A 106 -10.58 -0.95 7.57
C PRO A 106 -11.74 0.06 7.54
N LYS A 107 -12.34 0.36 8.69
CA LYS A 107 -13.46 1.32 8.77
C LYS A 107 -13.05 2.69 8.24
N TRP A 108 -11.94 3.23 8.75
CA TRP A 108 -11.43 4.51 8.30
C TRP A 108 -11.11 4.50 6.79
N ARG A 109 -10.54 3.38 6.29
CA ARG A 109 -10.23 3.21 4.87
C ARG A 109 -11.45 3.28 3.99
N GLN A 110 -12.52 2.63 4.39
CA GLN A 110 -13.80 2.65 3.68
C GLN A 110 -14.37 4.07 3.58
N GLU A 111 -14.28 4.84 4.65
CA GLU A 111 -14.84 6.19 4.73
C GLU A 111 -13.97 7.24 4.01
N ASN A 112 -12.64 7.12 4.06
CA ASN A 112 -11.69 8.16 3.66
C ASN A 112 -10.89 7.86 2.40
N THR A 113 -10.79 6.60 1.99
CA THR A 113 -10.03 6.15 0.82
C THR A 113 -10.80 5.06 0.06
N PRO A 114 -11.99 5.38 -0.47
CA PRO A 114 -12.90 4.38 -1.05
C PRO A 114 -12.32 3.64 -2.25
N LYS A 115 -11.54 4.32 -3.11
CA LYS A 115 -10.90 3.67 -4.27
C LYS A 115 -9.84 2.66 -3.83
N LEU A 116 -8.94 3.05 -2.92
CA LEU A 116 -7.94 2.15 -2.38
C LEU A 116 -8.57 0.97 -1.64
N ASN A 117 -9.64 1.22 -0.89
CA ASN A 117 -10.38 0.17 -0.19
C ASN A 117 -11.01 -0.81 -1.16
N ALA A 118 -11.68 -0.34 -2.23
CA ALA A 118 -12.29 -1.20 -3.24
C ALA A 118 -11.27 -2.08 -3.98
N ILE A 119 -10.08 -1.54 -4.29
CA ILE A 119 -8.99 -2.32 -4.88
C ILE A 119 -8.50 -3.38 -3.89
N ALA A 120 -8.32 -3.02 -2.61
CA ALA A 120 -7.88 -3.95 -1.58
C ALA A 120 -8.86 -5.13 -1.43
N GLU A 121 -10.16 -4.85 -1.33
CA GLU A 121 -11.22 -5.86 -1.24
C GLU A 121 -11.21 -6.79 -2.46
N ARG A 122 -11.09 -6.21 -3.66
CA ARG A 122 -11.00 -7.00 -4.90
C ARG A 122 -9.75 -7.88 -4.92
N CYS A 123 -8.61 -7.35 -4.44
CA CYS A 123 -7.37 -8.10 -4.35
C CYS A 123 -7.47 -9.25 -3.34
N GLU A 124 -8.15 -9.05 -2.21
CA GLU A 124 -8.38 -10.08 -1.19
C GLU A 124 -9.19 -11.27 -1.71
N GLN A 125 -10.03 -11.09 -2.74
CA GLN A 125 -10.78 -12.16 -3.38
C GLN A 125 -9.91 -13.05 -4.31
N LEU A 126 -8.71 -12.64 -4.64
CA LEU A 126 -7.81 -13.45 -5.46
C LEU A 126 -7.37 -14.71 -4.66
N PRO A 127 -7.51 -15.94 -5.21
CA PRO A 127 -7.25 -17.16 -4.44
C PRO A 127 -5.84 -17.24 -3.83
N ALA A 128 -4.84 -16.70 -4.52
CA ALA A 128 -3.47 -16.64 -4.00
C ALA A 128 -3.33 -15.71 -2.80
N VAL A 129 -4.00 -14.55 -2.84
CA VAL A 129 -4.01 -13.56 -1.75
C VAL A 129 -4.77 -14.11 -0.55
N ALA A 130 -5.96 -14.66 -0.77
CA ALA A 130 -6.77 -15.27 0.29
C ALA A 130 -5.99 -16.37 1.03
N ARG A 131 -5.30 -17.27 0.30
CA ARG A 131 -4.43 -18.28 0.91
C ARG A 131 -3.27 -17.69 1.70
N ALA A 132 -2.62 -16.65 1.18
CA ALA A 132 -1.54 -15.97 1.89
C ALA A 132 -2.01 -15.33 3.20
N PHE A 133 -3.15 -14.67 3.18
CA PHE A 133 -3.75 -14.08 4.38
C PHE A 133 -4.17 -15.15 5.40
N ALA A 134 -4.77 -16.24 4.96
CA ALA A 134 -5.14 -17.35 5.86
C ALA A 134 -3.93 -17.92 6.62
N ARG A 135 -2.77 -18.03 5.95
CA ARG A 135 -1.53 -18.52 6.57
C ARG A 135 -0.88 -17.52 7.55
N ASN A 136 -1.13 -16.24 7.38
CA ASN A 136 -0.50 -15.20 8.20
C ASN A 136 -1.40 -14.65 9.32
N ARG A 137 -2.66 -15.09 9.37
CA ARG A 137 -3.60 -14.77 10.47
C ARG A 137 -3.69 -15.87 11.53
N ALA A 138 -3.08 -17.04 11.24
CA ALA A 138 -2.94 -18.12 12.20
C ALA A 138 -1.71 -17.91 13.08
#